data_eec632beeaa723e566858fe8b75883c5
#
_entry.id   eec632beeaa723e566858fe8b75883c5
#
_cell.length_a   1.000
_cell.length_b   1.000
_cell.length_c   1.000
_cell.angle_alpha   90.00
_cell.angle_beta   90.00
_cell.angle_gamma   90.00
#
_symmetry.space_group_name_H-M   'P 1'
#
loop_
_entity.id
_entity.type
_entity.pdbx_description
1 polymer ?
#
loop_
_entity_poly.entity_id
_entity_poly.type
_entity_poly.pdbx_seq_one_letter_code
_entity_poly.pdbx_strand_id
1 'polypeptide(L)'
;AILLQMYGTAGAALQAPAEVIAQLGKHAKQAAREWHNTSLARAAAEAALQWEQQPGCRLMLSCDSDYPAMLAEGITAPPVLFLRGNPEWLHKPSIAIVGSRHATPQAMRIAHDFGQALSEYGITVISGMAAGIDTAAHQGALKGKAGTIAVWGTGIDRIYPSGNRTLAH
;
A
#
# COMPACT_ATOMS: atom_id res chain seq x y z
N ALA A 1 2.40 2.87 -14.29
CA ALA A 1 3.04 1.66 -14.83
C ALA A 1 3.17 1.71 -16.35
N ILE A 2 2.09 1.72 -17.15
CA ILE A 2 2.13 1.66 -18.63
C ILE A 2 3.02 2.76 -19.24
N LEU A 3 2.85 4.01 -18.82
CA LEU A 3 3.67 5.13 -19.33
C LEU A 3 5.15 4.96 -18.98
N LEU A 4 5.48 4.47 -17.80
CA LEU A 4 6.86 4.19 -17.42
C LEU A 4 7.47 3.08 -18.29
N GLN A 5 6.68 2.06 -18.64
CA GLN A 5 7.11 1.01 -19.58
C GLN A 5 7.34 1.56 -20.99
N MET A 6 6.48 2.49 -21.47
CA MET A 6 6.58 3.07 -22.81
C MET A 6 7.73 4.08 -22.92
N TYR A 7 7.97 4.89 -21.91
CA TYR A 7 8.88 6.03 -21.96
C TYR A 7 10.16 5.84 -21.13
N GLY A 8 10.26 4.76 -20.36
CA GLY A 8 11.44 4.40 -19.57
C GLY A 8 11.63 5.19 -18.29
N THR A 9 11.36 6.50 -18.30
CA THR A 9 11.52 7.37 -17.12
C THR A 9 10.26 8.18 -16.83
N ALA A 10 10.07 8.57 -15.57
CA ALA A 10 8.95 9.42 -15.18
C ALA A 10 8.96 10.79 -15.88
N GLY A 11 10.16 11.38 -16.05
CA GLY A 11 10.32 12.66 -16.77
C GLY A 11 9.88 12.56 -18.22
N ALA A 12 10.30 11.50 -18.95
CA ALA A 12 9.87 11.27 -20.32
C ALA A 12 8.36 10.95 -20.39
N ALA A 13 7.85 10.17 -19.45
CA ALA A 13 6.42 9.85 -19.36
C ALA A 13 5.54 11.12 -19.16
N LEU A 14 5.99 12.09 -18.38
CA LEU A 14 5.29 13.36 -18.18
C LEU A 14 5.22 14.23 -19.44
N GLN A 15 6.10 14.02 -20.42
CA GLN A 15 6.08 14.70 -21.71
C GLN A 15 5.21 13.98 -22.75
N ALA A 16 4.55 12.88 -22.38
CA ALA A 16 3.70 12.12 -23.29
C ALA A 16 2.56 13.00 -23.85
N PRO A 17 2.27 12.91 -25.17
CA PRO A 17 1.13 13.61 -25.76
C PRO A 17 -0.20 13.18 -25.13
N ALA A 18 -1.13 14.13 -24.97
CA ALA A 18 -2.45 13.88 -24.38
C ALA A 18 -3.24 12.81 -25.16
N GLU A 19 -3.02 12.70 -26.47
CA GLU A 19 -3.63 11.70 -27.35
C GLU A 19 -3.20 10.28 -26.97
N VAL A 20 -1.93 10.09 -26.62
CA VAL A 20 -1.40 8.80 -26.13
C VAL A 20 -2.04 8.44 -24.81
N ILE A 21 -2.13 9.41 -23.89
CA ILE A 21 -2.78 9.21 -22.58
C ILE A 21 -4.24 8.80 -22.78
N ALA A 22 -4.98 9.47 -23.67
CA ALA A 22 -6.41 9.20 -23.90
C ALA A 22 -6.71 7.75 -24.36
N GLN A 23 -5.71 7.05 -24.91
CA GLN A 23 -5.83 5.67 -25.41
C GLN A 23 -5.57 4.59 -24.33
N LEU A 24 -5.05 4.95 -23.16
CA LEU A 24 -4.58 3.99 -22.17
C LEU A 24 -5.69 3.32 -21.33
N GLY A 25 -6.97 3.70 -21.46
CA GLY A 25 -8.06 3.04 -20.77
C GLY A 25 -9.34 3.87 -20.62
N LYS A 26 -10.36 3.29 -19.98
CA LYS A 26 -11.70 3.91 -19.86
C LYS A 26 -11.72 5.31 -19.22
N HIS A 27 -10.85 5.56 -18.27
CA HIS A 27 -10.76 6.85 -17.53
C HIS A 27 -9.63 7.75 -18.07
N ALA A 28 -8.91 7.29 -19.07
CA ALA A 28 -7.74 7.98 -19.60
C ALA A 28 -8.07 9.29 -20.31
N LYS A 29 -9.29 9.45 -20.86
CA LYS A 29 -9.74 10.71 -21.48
C LYS A 29 -9.79 11.88 -20.50
N GLN A 30 -10.21 11.65 -19.26
CA GLN A 30 -10.20 12.68 -18.23
C GLN A 30 -8.76 13.00 -17.82
N ALA A 31 -7.94 11.98 -17.58
CA ALA A 31 -6.52 12.15 -17.27
C ALA A 31 -5.77 12.91 -18.37
N ALA A 32 -6.07 12.62 -19.65
CA ALA A 32 -5.48 13.33 -20.81
C ALA A 32 -5.80 14.83 -20.82
N ARG A 33 -7.01 15.23 -20.42
CA ARG A 33 -7.40 16.66 -20.35
C ARG A 33 -6.62 17.43 -19.29
N GLU A 34 -6.26 16.76 -18.19
CA GLU A 34 -5.58 17.33 -17.03
C GLU A 34 -4.07 17.07 -17.05
N TRP A 35 -3.59 16.26 -18.01
CA TRP A 35 -2.21 15.75 -18.02
C TRP A 35 -1.14 16.83 -17.94
N HIS A 36 -1.37 17.96 -18.61
CA HIS A 36 -0.46 19.10 -18.59
C HIS A 36 -0.79 20.14 -17.52
N ASN A 37 -1.88 19.95 -16.75
CA ASN A 37 -2.17 20.79 -15.60
C ASN A 37 -1.33 20.32 -14.40
N THR A 38 -0.08 20.75 -14.37
CA THR A 38 0.91 20.29 -13.39
C THR A 38 0.71 20.88 -11.99
N SER A 39 -0.16 21.89 -11.80
CA SER A 39 -0.29 22.59 -10.53
C SER A 39 -0.79 21.67 -9.39
N LEU A 40 -1.87 20.91 -9.62
CA LEU A 40 -2.41 19.95 -8.64
C LEU A 40 -1.44 18.80 -8.39
N ALA A 41 -0.81 18.27 -9.46
CA ALA A 41 0.15 17.20 -9.33
C ALA A 41 1.39 17.64 -8.54
N ARG A 42 1.88 18.86 -8.79
CA ARG A 42 3.00 19.45 -8.05
C ARG A 42 2.65 19.63 -6.57
N ALA A 43 1.49 20.21 -6.25
CA ALA A 43 1.04 20.38 -4.87
C ALA A 43 0.93 19.03 -4.14
N ALA A 44 0.40 18.00 -4.80
CA ALA A 44 0.32 16.66 -4.23
C ALA A 44 1.72 16.03 -4.01
N ALA A 45 2.65 16.23 -4.93
CA ALA A 45 4.03 15.76 -4.80
C ALA A 45 4.77 16.49 -3.65
N GLU A 46 4.61 17.81 -3.55
CA GLU A 46 5.18 18.62 -2.46
C GLU A 46 4.63 18.17 -1.10
N ALA A 47 3.32 17.94 -1.00
CA ALA A 47 2.70 17.40 0.22
C ALA A 47 3.23 16.00 0.58
N ALA A 48 3.43 15.13 -0.41
CA ALA A 48 4.00 13.80 -0.20
C ALA A 48 5.45 13.88 0.29
N LEU A 49 6.27 14.74 -0.30
CA LEU A 49 7.66 14.97 0.13
C LEU A 49 7.74 15.58 1.54
N GLN A 50 6.82 16.49 1.89
CA GLN A 50 6.72 17.01 3.27
C GLN A 50 6.32 15.92 4.25
N TRP A 51 5.38 15.04 3.86
CA TRP A 51 4.96 13.91 4.69
C TRP A 51 6.13 12.95 4.95
N GLU A 52 6.98 12.69 3.96
CA GLU A 52 8.16 11.83 4.07
C GLU A 52 9.18 12.34 5.10
N GLN A 53 9.23 13.65 5.38
CA GLN A 53 10.13 14.21 6.41
C GLN A 53 9.71 13.82 7.83
N GLN A 54 8.53 13.24 8.03
CA GLN A 54 8.10 12.81 9.35
C GLN A 54 8.83 11.52 9.77
N PRO A 55 9.13 11.34 11.06
CA PRO A 55 9.80 10.14 11.55
C PRO A 55 9.04 8.85 11.17
N GLY A 56 9.77 7.88 10.63
CA GLY A 56 9.21 6.59 10.24
C GLY A 56 8.37 6.63 8.96
N CYS A 57 8.31 7.76 8.24
CA CYS A 57 7.63 7.87 6.96
C CYS A 57 8.62 7.77 5.80
N ARG A 58 8.23 7.09 4.73
CA ARG A 58 9.02 6.94 3.52
C ARG A 58 8.12 6.83 2.29
N LEU A 59 8.52 7.49 1.21
CA LEU A 59 8.01 7.23 -0.14
C LEU A 59 8.92 6.19 -0.79
N MET A 60 8.33 5.12 -1.30
CA MET A 60 9.05 4.10 -2.05
C MET A 60 8.53 4.06 -3.48
N LEU A 61 9.43 4.23 -4.43
CA LEU A 61 9.10 4.22 -5.86
C LEU A 61 9.29 2.83 -6.45
N SER A 62 8.52 2.49 -7.47
CA SER A 62 8.64 1.18 -8.14
C SER A 62 9.99 0.97 -8.85
N CYS A 63 10.82 2.02 -8.97
CA CYS A 63 12.17 1.96 -9.51
C CYS A 63 13.25 1.88 -8.41
N ASP A 64 12.89 1.92 -7.15
CA ASP A 64 13.84 1.80 -6.05
C ASP A 64 14.35 0.35 -5.97
N SER A 65 15.63 0.18 -5.68
CA SER A 65 16.30 -1.13 -5.64
C SER A 65 15.75 -2.05 -4.56
N ASP A 66 15.12 -1.51 -3.53
CA ASP A 66 14.49 -2.21 -2.43
C ASP A 66 12.95 -2.25 -2.51
N TYR A 67 12.39 -1.94 -3.69
CA TYR A 67 10.96 -2.14 -3.93
C TYR A 67 10.62 -3.65 -3.89
N PRO A 68 9.54 -4.07 -3.17
CA PRO A 68 9.24 -5.49 -3.02
C PRO A 68 9.04 -6.20 -4.37
N ALA A 69 9.87 -7.21 -4.67
CA ALA A 69 9.87 -7.90 -5.95
C ALA A 69 8.49 -8.47 -6.32
N MET A 70 7.79 -9.08 -5.35
CA MET A 70 6.46 -9.64 -5.58
C MET A 70 5.42 -8.57 -5.98
N LEU A 71 5.57 -7.33 -5.52
CA LEU A 71 4.71 -6.22 -5.97
C LEU A 71 5.11 -5.75 -7.38
N ALA A 72 6.41 -5.79 -7.69
CA ALA A 72 6.93 -5.39 -9.00
C ALA A 72 6.49 -6.33 -10.13
N GLU A 73 6.33 -7.63 -9.85
CA GLU A 73 5.88 -8.64 -10.81
C GLU A 73 4.41 -8.50 -11.21
N GLY A 74 3.62 -7.75 -10.44
CA GLY A 74 2.20 -7.54 -10.73
C GLY A 74 1.97 -6.63 -11.95
N ILE A 75 0.98 -6.96 -12.78
CA ILE A 75 0.56 -6.15 -13.94
C ILE A 75 0.21 -4.71 -13.55
N THR A 76 -0.18 -4.49 -12.31
CA THR A 76 -0.62 -3.21 -11.75
C THR A 76 0.21 -2.77 -10.56
N ALA A 77 1.53 -3.01 -10.59
CA ALA A 77 2.42 -2.58 -9.52
C ALA A 77 2.21 -1.07 -9.21
N PRO A 78 1.94 -0.71 -7.95
CA PRO A 78 1.81 0.69 -7.57
C PRO A 78 3.10 1.45 -7.87
N PRO A 79 3.08 2.58 -8.61
CA PRO A 79 4.30 3.32 -8.93
C PRO A 79 4.92 3.99 -7.69
N VAL A 80 4.11 4.25 -6.66
CA VAL A 80 4.54 4.86 -5.39
C VAL A 80 3.84 4.18 -4.24
N LEU A 81 4.59 3.82 -3.22
CA LEU A 81 4.07 3.37 -1.92
C LEU A 81 4.38 4.42 -0.85
N PHE A 82 3.38 4.70 -0.04
CA PHE A 82 3.53 5.48 1.19
C PHE A 82 3.75 4.49 2.34
N LEU A 83 4.90 4.50 2.96
CA LEU A 83 5.27 3.60 4.03
C LEU A 83 5.36 4.36 5.35
N ARG A 84 4.82 3.78 6.41
CA ARG A 84 4.99 4.25 7.78
C ARG A 84 5.39 3.08 8.67
N GLY A 85 6.53 3.19 9.33
CA GLY A 85 7.12 2.12 10.13
C GLY A 85 8.45 1.64 9.56
N ASN A 86 8.86 0.42 9.92
CA ASN A 86 10.12 -0.15 9.44
C ASN A 86 9.94 -0.88 8.09
N PRO A 87 10.51 -0.38 6.98
CA PRO A 87 10.39 -0.98 5.65
C PRO A 87 11.05 -2.37 5.53
N GLU A 88 11.95 -2.76 6.44
CA GLU A 88 12.58 -4.08 6.40
C GLU A 88 11.58 -5.23 6.50
N TRP A 89 10.41 -4.98 7.11
CA TRP A 89 9.34 -5.99 7.18
C TRP A 89 8.79 -6.39 5.81
N LEU A 90 8.91 -5.54 4.80
CA LEU A 90 8.48 -5.83 3.43
C LEU A 90 9.31 -6.95 2.76
N HIS A 91 10.51 -7.24 3.29
CA HIS A 91 11.42 -8.26 2.76
C HIS A 91 11.45 -9.54 3.61
N LYS A 92 10.66 -9.60 4.67
CA LYS A 92 10.56 -10.79 5.52
C LYS A 92 9.54 -11.78 4.93
N PRO A 93 9.66 -13.08 5.25
CA PRO A 93 8.62 -14.05 4.91
C PRO A 93 7.27 -13.57 5.42
N SER A 94 6.26 -13.57 4.57
CA SER A 94 4.96 -13.03 4.90
C SER A 94 3.80 -13.83 4.33
N ILE A 95 2.65 -13.79 5.01
CA ILE A 95 1.41 -14.42 4.57
C ILE A 95 0.27 -13.40 4.71
N ALA A 96 -0.56 -13.30 3.68
CA ALA A 96 -1.77 -12.49 3.73
C ALA A 96 -2.91 -13.26 4.43
N ILE A 97 -3.56 -12.62 5.41
CA ILE A 97 -4.80 -13.10 6.02
C ILE A 97 -5.89 -12.08 5.69
N VAL A 98 -6.89 -12.52 4.93
CA VAL A 98 -8.00 -11.66 4.49
C VAL A 98 -9.33 -12.36 4.70
N GLY A 99 -10.41 -11.60 4.89
CA GLY A 99 -11.71 -12.22 5.05
C GLY A 99 -12.87 -11.24 5.26
N SER A 100 -13.98 -11.75 5.76
CA SER A 100 -15.20 -10.99 5.93
C SER A 100 -15.05 -9.86 6.94
N ARG A 101 -15.65 -8.70 6.61
CA ARG A 101 -15.83 -7.57 7.53
C ARG A 101 -16.88 -7.87 8.63
N HIS A 102 -17.78 -8.77 8.33
CA HIS A 102 -18.84 -9.25 9.24
C HIS A 102 -18.60 -10.72 9.61
N ALA A 103 -17.41 -11.01 10.12
CA ALA A 103 -17.03 -12.36 10.51
C ALA A 103 -17.71 -12.79 11.83
N THR A 104 -17.94 -14.09 11.96
CA THR A 104 -18.42 -14.67 13.23
C THR A 104 -17.35 -14.55 14.31
N PRO A 105 -17.72 -14.52 15.60
CA PRO A 105 -16.75 -14.52 16.70
C PRO A 105 -15.76 -15.70 16.63
N GLN A 106 -16.22 -16.87 16.16
CA GLN A 106 -15.35 -18.04 15.97
C GLN A 106 -14.33 -17.79 14.86
N ALA A 107 -14.75 -17.25 13.71
CA ALA A 107 -13.84 -16.96 12.61
C ALA A 107 -12.80 -15.89 13.00
N MET A 108 -13.19 -14.88 13.76
CA MET A 108 -12.26 -13.88 14.29
C MET A 108 -11.24 -14.48 15.26
N ARG A 109 -11.66 -15.41 16.15
CA ARG A 109 -10.72 -16.14 17.02
C ARG A 109 -9.71 -16.94 16.21
N ILE A 110 -10.18 -17.69 15.19
CA ILE A 110 -9.30 -18.45 14.30
C ILE A 110 -8.28 -17.53 13.62
N ALA A 111 -8.72 -16.40 13.02
CA ALA A 111 -7.83 -15.45 12.37
C ALA A 111 -6.80 -14.85 13.35
N HIS A 112 -7.22 -14.53 14.56
CA HIS A 112 -6.34 -14.05 15.62
C HIS A 112 -5.27 -15.10 15.98
N ASP A 113 -5.69 -16.36 16.23
CA ASP A 113 -4.79 -17.42 16.67
C ASP A 113 -3.80 -17.80 15.54
N PHE A 114 -4.25 -17.83 14.29
CA PHE A 114 -3.38 -17.98 13.13
C PHE A 114 -2.37 -16.82 13.01
N GLY A 115 -2.84 -15.58 13.16
CA GLY A 115 -1.97 -14.40 13.12
C GLY A 115 -0.88 -14.47 14.19
N GLN A 116 -1.25 -14.86 15.42
CA GLN A 116 -0.30 -15.03 16.51
C GLN A 116 0.71 -16.15 16.21
N ALA A 117 0.23 -17.33 15.84
CA ALA A 117 1.09 -18.48 15.57
C ALA A 117 2.09 -18.18 14.44
N LEU A 118 1.64 -17.59 13.32
CA LEU A 118 2.52 -17.20 12.22
C LEU A 118 3.60 -16.22 12.68
N SER A 119 3.20 -15.19 13.43
CA SER A 119 4.12 -14.19 13.96
C SER A 119 5.14 -14.78 14.94
N GLU A 120 4.74 -15.76 15.78
CA GLU A 120 5.65 -16.48 16.68
C GLU A 120 6.72 -17.29 15.90
N TYR A 121 6.34 -17.85 14.73
CA TYR A 121 7.25 -18.52 13.81
C TYR A 121 8.10 -17.58 12.94
N GLY A 122 8.01 -16.27 13.15
CA GLY A 122 8.80 -15.30 12.39
C GLY A 122 8.21 -14.95 11.02
N ILE A 123 6.94 -15.28 10.76
CA ILE A 123 6.23 -14.98 9.53
C ILE A 123 5.37 -13.73 9.74
N THR A 124 5.62 -12.68 8.94
CA THR A 124 4.88 -11.43 9.00
C THR A 124 3.46 -11.62 8.44
N VAL A 125 2.46 -11.16 9.16
CA VAL A 125 1.07 -11.17 8.70
C VAL A 125 0.78 -9.88 7.93
N ILE A 126 0.26 -10.01 6.71
CA ILE A 126 -0.19 -8.89 5.88
C ILE A 126 -1.73 -8.89 5.84
N SER A 127 -2.36 -7.75 6.07
CA SER A 127 -3.81 -7.62 5.93
C SER A 127 -4.23 -6.18 5.61
N GLY A 128 -5.53 -5.95 5.35
CA GLY A 128 -6.06 -4.69 4.83
C GLY A 128 -6.57 -3.72 5.89
N MET A 129 -6.38 -3.98 7.19
CA MET A 129 -6.88 -3.16 8.31
C MET A 129 -8.42 -3.02 8.36
N ALA A 130 -9.18 -3.79 7.59
CA ALA A 130 -10.64 -3.77 7.61
C ALA A 130 -11.21 -4.33 8.93
N ALA A 131 -12.49 -4.07 9.21
CA ALA A 131 -13.18 -4.73 10.32
C ALA A 131 -13.22 -6.25 10.14
N GLY A 132 -13.41 -7.01 11.22
CA GLY A 132 -13.57 -8.47 11.18
C GLY A 132 -12.24 -9.22 11.09
N ILE A 133 -12.06 -10.05 10.07
CA ILE A 133 -10.90 -10.94 9.94
C ILE A 133 -9.58 -10.19 9.94
N ASP A 134 -9.48 -9.09 9.17
CA ASP A 134 -8.25 -8.30 9.07
C ASP A 134 -7.83 -7.77 10.44
N THR A 135 -8.77 -7.16 11.17
CA THR A 135 -8.52 -6.66 12.54
C THR A 135 -8.04 -7.78 13.45
N ALA A 136 -8.70 -8.94 13.44
CA ALA A 136 -8.33 -10.06 14.28
C ALA A 136 -6.94 -10.63 13.95
N ALA A 137 -6.61 -10.74 12.66
CA ALA A 137 -5.32 -11.19 12.19
C ALA A 137 -4.18 -10.26 12.64
N HIS A 138 -4.37 -8.94 12.50
CA HIS A 138 -3.41 -7.94 12.99
C HIS A 138 -3.21 -8.02 14.51
N GLN A 139 -4.32 -8.11 15.27
CA GLN A 139 -4.26 -8.22 16.72
C GLN A 139 -3.54 -9.48 17.21
N GLY A 140 -3.74 -10.60 16.51
CA GLY A 140 -3.00 -11.82 16.78
C GLY A 140 -1.51 -11.68 16.47
N ALA A 141 -1.18 -11.18 15.28
CA ALA A 141 0.20 -11.03 14.84
C ALA A 141 1.04 -10.12 15.74
N LEU A 142 0.44 -9.06 16.29
CA LEU A 142 1.11 -8.16 17.24
C LEU A 142 1.50 -8.82 18.57
N LYS A 143 0.97 -10.02 18.89
CA LYS A 143 1.36 -10.78 20.08
C LYS A 143 2.59 -11.65 19.85
N GLY A 144 2.99 -11.86 18.58
CA GLY A 144 4.17 -12.61 18.22
C GLY A 144 5.40 -11.74 17.99
N LYS A 145 6.42 -12.32 17.34
CA LYS A 145 7.75 -11.71 17.15
C LYS A 145 7.91 -10.99 15.81
N ALA A 146 7.17 -11.41 14.78
CA ALA A 146 7.33 -10.92 13.40
C ALA A 146 6.45 -9.71 13.07
N GLY A 147 5.52 -9.34 13.94
CA GLY A 147 4.64 -8.19 13.70
C GLY A 147 3.70 -8.35 12.51
N THR A 148 3.23 -7.23 11.98
CA THR A 148 2.24 -7.23 10.90
C THR A 148 2.38 -6.00 10.00
N ILE A 149 1.94 -6.15 8.73
CA ILE A 149 1.89 -5.07 7.74
C ILE A 149 0.45 -4.81 7.37
N ALA A 150 0.01 -3.56 7.48
CA ALA A 150 -1.30 -3.13 7.02
C ALA A 150 -1.20 -2.47 5.64
N VAL A 151 -2.02 -2.90 4.69
CA VAL A 151 -2.08 -2.36 3.32
C VAL A 151 -3.48 -1.83 3.05
N TRP A 152 -3.61 -0.54 2.80
CA TRP A 152 -4.90 0.07 2.48
C TRP A 152 -4.81 1.15 1.41
N GLY A 153 -5.94 1.48 0.79
CA GLY A 153 -6.02 2.40 -0.33
C GLY A 153 -6.66 3.76 -0.01
N THR A 154 -6.94 4.06 1.26
CA THR A 154 -7.64 5.31 1.66
C THR A 154 -6.74 6.51 1.85
N GLY A 155 -5.43 6.38 1.62
CA GLY A 155 -4.41 7.36 1.98
C GLY A 155 -3.84 7.07 3.36
N ILE A 156 -2.54 7.32 3.52
CA ILE A 156 -1.77 6.95 4.72
C ILE A 156 -2.21 7.73 5.98
N ASP A 157 -2.85 8.87 5.79
CA ASP A 157 -3.37 9.76 6.83
C ASP A 157 -4.80 9.40 7.28
N ARG A 158 -5.47 8.46 6.60
CA ARG A 158 -6.87 8.10 6.84
C ARG A 158 -7.03 6.66 7.27
N ILE A 159 -7.19 6.46 8.58
CA ILE A 159 -7.46 5.12 9.13
C ILE A 159 -8.95 4.79 8.97
N TYR A 160 -9.22 3.70 8.25
CA TYR A 160 -10.56 3.15 8.08
C TYR A 160 -10.57 1.64 8.36
N PRO A 161 -11.54 1.15 9.18
CA PRO A 161 -12.52 1.92 9.95
C PRO A 161 -11.88 2.69 11.11
N SER A 162 -12.55 3.76 11.55
CA SER A 162 -12.07 4.62 12.65
C SER A 162 -11.87 3.88 13.97
N GLY A 163 -12.61 2.77 14.17
CA GLY A 163 -12.44 1.88 15.33
C GLY A 163 -11.07 1.21 15.40
N ASN A 164 -10.34 1.11 14.30
CA ASN A 164 -8.99 0.51 14.26
C ASN A 164 -7.87 1.53 14.48
N ARG A 165 -8.18 2.75 14.94
CA ARG A 165 -7.17 3.79 15.16
C ARG A 165 -6.09 3.34 16.13
N THR A 166 -6.46 2.76 17.28
CA THR A 166 -5.50 2.25 18.27
C THR A 166 -4.65 1.09 17.72
N LEU A 167 -5.22 0.28 16.84
CA LEU A 167 -4.50 -0.84 16.21
C LEU A 167 -3.48 -0.34 15.18
N ALA A 168 -3.76 0.79 14.52
CA ALA A 168 -2.90 1.36 13.49
C ALA A 168 -1.73 2.19 14.04
N HIS A 169 -1.75 2.54 15.32
CA HIS A 169 -0.72 3.27 16.07
C HIS A 169 0.00 2.38 17.08
#